data_ebfe81ac5d3fea9fe3c545e7edd2115f
#
_entry.id   ebfe81ac5d3fea9fe3c545e7edd2115f
#
_cell.length_a   1.000
_cell.length_b   1.000
_cell.length_c   1.000
_cell.angle_alpha   90.00
_cell.angle_beta   90.00
_cell.angle_gamma   90.00
#
_symmetry.space_group_name_H-M   'P 1'
#
loop_
_entity.id
_entity.type
_entity.pdbx_description
1 polymer ?
#
loop_
_entity_poly.entity_id
_entity_poly.type
_entity_poly.pdbx_seq_one_letter_code
_entity_poly.pdbx_strand_id
1 'polypeptide(L)'
;MKIRVSYGTAVVLGFKSGKMLAKPTTAYFMTYYEGRCLNNCAFCVQARESRADVEKLSRVTWPAFELEEVVTKIKDSKFARICLQTIDYPNLKEDVLRILEAFYPSNLPVSLSITPVDKDSLREFQRLGVDYIGVGIDAASERVYSRVKDSMYSWEEMWQFADAVVDVFGEGRAFVHLIFGLGESEEEFLQAVQRAYDSKAKVSIFAFTPVKGTRLEGRTPPDPDRYRLMQIGVYLIENKIARVEEFRFDNGRLVDFGLSKEELLKVLDESVFMTHGCPGCNRPYYNEKPRKEPYNFPVRPGKEQFERLLGRIFHE
;
A
#
# COMPACT_ATOMS: atom_id res chain seq x y z
N MET A 1 -14.52 4.56 -22.05
CA MET A 1 -13.65 5.12 -20.97
C MET A 1 -12.54 4.11 -20.66
N LYS A 2 -11.29 4.55 -20.54
CA LYS A 2 -10.18 3.63 -20.23
C LYS A 2 -9.89 3.53 -18.74
N ILE A 3 -9.35 2.37 -18.35
CA ILE A 3 -8.83 2.10 -16.99
C ILE A 3 -7.50 1.33 -17.11
N ARG A 4 -6.56 1.60 -16.23
CA ARG A 4 -5.30 0.85 -16.16
C ARG A 4 -5.49 -0.40 -15.32
N VAL A 5 -4.95 -1.50 -15.79
CA VAL A 5 -5.05 -2.82 -15.14
C VAL A 5 -3.65 -3.32 -14.81
N SER A 6 -3.38 -3.70 -13.56
CA SER A 6 -2.07 -4.27 -13.22
C SER A 6 -1.80 -5.52 -14.05
N TYR A 7 -0.53 -5.76 -14.42
CA TYR A 7 -0.18 -6.89 -15.30
C TYR A 7 -0.71 -8.23 -14.77
N GLY A 8 -0.59 -8.47 -13.46
CA GLY A 8 -1.10 -9.70 -12.85
C GLY A 8 -2.63 -9.84 -12.97
N THR A 9 -3.37 -8.75 -12.75
CA THR A 9 -4.82 -8.71 -12.96
C THR A 9 -5.16 -8.93 -14.44
N ALA A 10 -4.43 -8.30 -15.35
CA ALA A 10 -4.64 -8.46 -16.79
C ALA A 10 -4.42 -9.90 -17.27
N VAL A 11 -3.46 -10.63 -16.67
CA VAL A 11 -3.26 -12.05 -16.95
C VAL A 11 -4.43 -12.91 -16.43
N VAL A 12 -4.92 -12.65 -15.20
CA VAL A 12 -6.06 -13.40 -14.64
C VAL A 12 -7.33 -13.16 -15.45
N LEU A 13 -7.56 -11.93 -15.93
CA LEU A 13 -8.71 -11.57 -16.76
C LEU A 13 -8.57 -12.00 -18.24
N GLY A 14 -7.43 -12.59 -18.62
CA GLY A 14 -7.19 -13.06 -19.99
C GLY A 14 -6.90 -11.95 -21.01
N PHE A 15 -6.53 -10.74 -20.57
CA PHE A 15 -6.06 -9.66 -21.46
C PHE A 15 -4.59 -9.82 -21.84
N LYS A 16 -3.81 -10.50 -21.01
CA LYS A 16 -2.39 -10.75 -21.21
C LYS A 16 -2.06 -12.20 -20.90
N SER A 17 -0.93 -12.69 -21.45
CA SER A 17 -0.39 -14.02 -21.14
C SER A 17 0.82 -13.87 -20.23
N GLY A 18 1.00 -14.78 -19.28
CA GLY A 18 2.15 -14.78 -18.37
C GLY A 18 2.10 -15.89 -17.34
N LYS A 19 3.28 -16.29 -16.85
CA LYS A 19 3.41 -17.18 -15.68
C LYS A 19 3.55 -16.32 -14.43
N MET A 20 2.81 -16.65 -13.39
CA MET A 20 2.84 -15.96 -12.11
C MET A 20 3.26 -16.94 -11.00
N LEU A 21 4.21 -16.55 -10.16
CA LEU A 21 4.61 -17.32 -8.98
C LEU A 21 3.56 -17.24 -7.87
N ALA A 22 2.83 -16.11 -7.80
CA ALA A 22 1.64 -15.96 -6.97
C ALA A 22 0.59 -15.18 -7.77
N LYS A 23 -0.65 -15.68 -7.78
CA LYS A 23 -1.77 -14.99 -8.43
C LYS A 23 -2.30 -13.89 -7.52
N PRO A 24 -2.68 -12.73 -8.07
CA PRO A 24 -3.39 -11.72 -7.29
C PRO A 24 -4.77 -12.24 -6.86
N THR A 25 -5.10 -12.04 -5.61
CA THR A 25 -6.41 -12.35 -5.02
C THR A 25 -7.37 -11.16 -5.10
N THR A 26 -6.81 -9.97 -5.27
CA THR A 26 -7.50 -8.70 -5.50
C THR A 26 -7.26 -8.26 -6.95
N ALA A 27 -8.30 -7.75 -7.62
CA ALA A 27 -8.17 -7.12 -8.92
C ALA A 27 -7.66 -5.68 -8.74
N TYR A 28 -6.47 -5.38 -9.24
CA TYR A 28 -5.83 -4.07 -9.07
C TYR A 28 -6.00 -3.23 -10.33
N PHE A 29 -6.68 -2.09 -10.17
CA PHE A 29 -6.94 -1.09 -11.20
C PHE A 29 -6.38 0.27 -10.81
N MET A 30 -6.18 1.15 -11.79
CA MET A 30 -5.80 2.54 -11.58
C MET A 30 -6.54 3.41 -12.59
N THR A 31 -6.97 4.59 -12.17
CA THR A 31 -7.58 5.58 -13.08
C THR A 31 -6.66 5.86 -14.26
N TYR A 32 -7.23 6.11 -15.43
CA TYR A 32 -6.50 6.45 -16.64
C TYR A 32 -6.62 7.96 -16.91
N TYR A 33 -5.48 8.58 -17.12
CA TYR A 33 -5.38 9.97 -17.58
C TYR A 33 -4.28 10.05 -18.64
N GLU A 34 -4.49 10.82 -19.69
CA GLU A 34 -3.50 10.96 -20.78
C GLU A 34 -2.26 11.75 -20.34
N GLY A 35 -2.41 12.60 -19.31
CA GLY A 35 -1.32 13.33 -18.67
C GLY A 35 -0.65 12.56 -17.55
N ARG A 36 -0.02 13.30 -16.64
CA ARG A 36 0.58 12.81 -15.40
C ARG A 36 -0.18 13.36 -14.20
N CYS A 37 0.06 12.75 -13.04
CA CYS A 37 -0.48 13.20 -11.76
C CYS A 37 -0.14 14.67 -11.50
N LEU A 38 -1.05 15.41 -10.91
CA LEU A 38 -0.82 16.79 -10.49
C LEU A 38 0.20 16.91 -9.36
N ASN A 39 0.30 15.87 -8.52
CA ASN A 39 1.34 15.78 -7.49
C ASN A 39 2.69 15.37 -8.09
N ASN A 40 3.77 15.73 -7.39
CA ASN A 40 5.14 15.50 -7.86
C ASN A 40 5.98 14.67 -6.86
N CYS A 41 5.41 13.57 -6.36
CA CYS A 41 6.08 12.69 -5.40
C CYS A 41 7.38 12.14 -5.98
N ALA A 42 8.49 12.34 -5.26
CA ALA A 42 9.84 12.05 -5.73
C ALA A 42 10.11 10.57 -6.07
N PHE A 43 9.34 9.66 -5.47
CA PHE A 43 9.44 8.21 -5.67
C PHE A 43 8.46 7.67 -6.72
N CYS A 44 7.49 8.48 -7.19
CA CYS A 44 6.36 8.01 -7.97
C CYS A 44 6.62 8.11 -9.48
N VAL A 45 6.36 7.03 -10.19
CA VAL A 45 6.46 7.01 -11.67
C VAL A 45 5.37 7.84 -12.34
N GLN A 46 4.24 8.09 -11.66
CA GLN A 46 3.13 8.90 -12.15
C GLN A 46 3.30 10.40 -11.86
N ALA A 47 4.34 10.78 -11.08
CA ALA A 47 4.57 12.18 -10.69
C ALA A 47 4.67 13.11 -11.90
N ARG A 48 4.25 14.36 -11.71
CA ARG A 48 4.17 15.41 -12.75
C ARG A 48 5.43 15.54 -13.59
N GLU A 49 6.60 15.51 -12.95
CA GLU A 49 7.90 15.66 -13.61
C GLU A 49 8.66 14.34 -13.81
N SER A 50 8.05 13.22 -13.50
CA SER A 50 8.68 11.91 -13.69
C SER A 50 8.96 11.65 -15.17
N ARG A 51 10.16 11.13 -15.47
CA ARG A 51 10.55 10.65 -16.79
C ARG A 51 10.38 9.15 -16.94
N ALA A 52 9.84 8.49 -15.91
CA ALA A 52 9.57 7.05 -15.92
C ALA A 52 8.44 6.74 -16.91
N ASP A 53 8.37 5.47 -17.29
CA ASP A 53 7.30 4.94 -18.12
C ASP A 53 5.94 5.08 -17.43
N VAL A 54 5.05 5.87 -18.03
CA VAL A 54 3.71 6.19 -17.51
C VAL A 54 2.81 4.96 -17.42
N GLU A 55 3.14 3.87 -18.10
CA GLU A 55 2.40 2.62 -17.97
C GLU A 55 2.74 1.84 -16.70
N LYS A 56 3.57 2.37 -15.82
CA LYS A 56 3.95 1.72 -14.57
C LYS A 56 3.31 2.37 -13.35
N LEU A 57 3.15 1.56 -12.30
CA LEU A 57 3.01 2.01 -10.93
C LEU A 57 4.04 1.22 -10.11
N SER A 58 4.96 1.93 -9.42
CA SER A 58 6.19 1.32 -8.95
C SER A 58 6.90 0.60 -10.10
N ARG A 59 7.29 -0.65 -9.94
CA ARG A 59 7.94 -1.46 -10.98
C ARG A 59 6.97 -2.31 -11.84
N VAL A 60 5.70 -2.33 -11.51
CA VAL A 60 4.67 -3.13 -12.20
C VAL A 60 4.09 -2.34 -13.37
N THR A 61 3.90 -2.99 -14.51
CA THR A 61 3.22 -2.40 -15.68
C THR A 61 1.71 -2.47 -15.51
N TRP A 62 1.02 -1.41 -15.92
CA TRP A 62 -0.42 -1.23 -15.85
C TRP A 62 -0.97 -0.77 -17.20
N PRO A 63 -1.08 -1.68 -18.19
CA PRO A 63 -1.65 -1.34 -19.49
C PRO A 63 -3.09 -0.85 -19.37
N ALA A 64 -3.51 0.02 -20.29
CA ALA A 64 -4.86 0.55 -20.36
C ALA A 64 -5.76 -0.36 -21.21
N PHE A 65 -7.01 -0.51 -20.77
CA PHE A 65 -8.09 -1.23 -21.46
C PHE A 65 -9.38 -0.42 -21.39
N GLU A 66 -10.36 -0.72 -22.24
CA GLU A 66 -11.67 -0.14 -22.12
C GLU A 66 -12.38 -0.66 -20.87
N LEU A 67 -13.02 0.25 -20.11
CA LEU A 67 -13.67 -0.08 -18.83
C LEU A 67 -14.76 -1.14 -19.02
N GLU A 68 -15.55 -1.04 -20.07
CA GLU A 68 -16.65 -1.95 -20.39
C GLU A 68 -16.17 -3.39 -20.60
N GLU A 69 -15.01 -3.56 -21.25
CA GLU A 69 -14.39 -4.87 -21.44
C GLU A 69 -13.90 -5.45 -20.10
N VAL A 70 -13.31 -4.60 -19.25
CA VAL A 70 -12.85 -5.00 -17.91
C VAL A 70 -14.02 -5.40 -17.03
N VAL A 71 -15.11 -4.61 -17.02
CA VAL A 71 -16.33 -4.91 -16.25
C VAL A 71 -16.97 -6.22 -16.69
N THR A 72 -16.97 -6.51 -17.98
CA THR A 72 -17.48 -7.79 -18.49
C THR A 72 -16.68 -8.97 -17.94
N LYS A 73 -15.35 -8.89 -17.96
CA LYS A 73 -14.47 -9.99 -17.51
C LYS A 73 -14.39 -10.13 -15.99
N ILE A 74 -14.59 -9.05 -15.25
CA ILE A 74 -14.50 -9.10 -13.77
C ILE A 74 -15.65 -9.92 -13.18
N LYS A 75 -16.84 -9.91 -13.79
CA LYS A 75 -18.02 -10.64 -13.32
C LYS A 75 -17.78 -12.16 -13.23
N ASP A 76 -17.02 -12.69 -14.16
CA ASP A 76 -16.72 -14.14 -14.24
C ASP A 76 -15.41 -14.50 -13.54
N SER A 77 -14.76 -13.52 -12.89
CA SER A 77 -13.49 -13.71 -12.22
C SER A 77 -13.64 -14.29 -10.81
N LYS A 78 -12.55 -14.85 -10.28
CA LYS A 78 -12.47 -15.35 -8.89
C LYS A 78 -11.78 -14.35 -7.96
N PHE A 79 -11.74 -13.08 -8.30
CA PHE A 79 -11.21 -12.08 -7.40
C PHE A 79 -12.14 -11.92 -6.18
N ALA A 80 -11.52 -11.73 -5.01
CA ALA A 80 -12.27 -11.51 -3.77
C ALA A 80 -12.61 -10.02 -3.55
N ARG A 81 -11.95 -9.10 -4.29
CA ARG A 81 -12.03 -7.65 -4.09
C ARG A 81 -11.54 -6.91 -5.32
N ILE A 82 -12.01 -5.69 -5.49
CA ILE A 82 -11.45 -4.68 -6.39
C ILE A 82 -10.60 -3.71 -5.58
N CYS A 83 -9.43 -3.32 -6.09
CA CYS A 83 -8.63 -2.23 -5.56
C CYS A 83 -8.44 -1.19 -6.67
N LEU A 84 -9.06 -0.02 -6.50
CA LEU A 84 -8.93 1.11 -7.40
C LEU A 84 -7.91 2.09 -6.83
N GLN A 85 -6.78 2.26 -7.51
CA GLN A 85 -5.78 3.28 -7.23
C GLN A 85 -6.10 4.53 -8.05
N THR A 86 -5.83 5.72 -7.52
CA THR A 86 -5.99 6.96 -8.27
C THR A 86 -4.68 7.73 -8.41
N ILE A 87 -4.63 8.59 -9.42
CA ILE A 87 -3.67 9.68 -9.55
C ILE A 87 -4.46 10.98 -9.60
N ASP A 88 -3.91 12.09 -9.12
CA ASP A 88 -4.60 13.36 -9.14
C ASP A 88 -4.59 14.00 -10.54
N TYR A 89 -5.78 14.35 -11.02
CA TYR A 89 -6.00 15.07 -12.28
C TYR A 89 -7.37 15.78 -12.25
N PRO A 90 -7.64 16.74 -13.13
CA PRO A 90 -8.96 17.37 -13.25
C PRO A 90 -10.05 16.33 -13.50
N ASN A 91 -11.19 16.47 -12.82
CA ASN A 91 -12.36 15.58 -12.91
C ASN A 91 -12.14 14.15 -12.35
N LEU A 92 -11.11 13.98 -11.47
CA LEU A 92 -10.84 12.68 -10.84
C LEU A 92 -12.07 12.11 -10.14
N LYS A 93 -12.81 12.93 -9.38
CA LYS A 93 -13.99 12.49 -8.61
C LYS A 93 -15.05 11.91 -9.53
N GLU A 94 -15.39 12.61 -10.60
CA GLU A 94 -16.39 12.18 -11.58
C GLU A 94 -15.99 10.86 -12.25
N ASP A 95 -14.73 10.71 -12.59
CA ASP A 95 -14.23 9.48 -13.19
C ASP A 95 -14.25 8.31 -12.19
N VAL A 96 -13.90 8.56 -10.92
CA VAL A 96 -14.00 7.55 -9.86
C VAL A 96 -15.45 7.09 -9.70
N LEU A 97 -16.43 8.01 -9.66
CA LEU A 97 -17.83 7.67 -9.55
C LEU A 97 -18.29 6.79 -10.72
N ARG A 98 -17.98 7.18 -11.96
CA ARG A 98 -18.28 6.38 -13.16
C ARG A 98 -17.68 4.98 -13.12
N ILE A 99 -16.44 4.86 -12.64
CA ILE A 99 -15.75 3.56 -12.49
C ILE A 99 -16.46 2.71 -11.43
N LEU A 100 -16.81 3.30 -10.28
CA LEU A 100 -17.50 2.61 -9.21
C LEU A 100 -18.89 2.14 -9.64
N GLU A 101 -19.66 3.00 -10.32
CA GLU A 101 -20.95 2.64 -10.90
C GLU A 101 -20.85 1.46 -11.89
N ALA A 102 -19.82 1.47 -12.75
CA ALA A 102 -19.58 0.39 -13.70
C ALA A 102 -19.21 -0.94 -13.01
N PHE A 103 -18.47 -0.91 -11.90
CA PHE A 103 -18.11 -2.11 -11.13
C PHE A 103 -19.22 -2.56 -10.16
N TYR A 104 -20.13 -1.68 -9.76
CA TYR A 104 -21.18 -1.97 -8.76
C TYR A 104 -21.96 -3.28 -9.03
N PRO A 105 -22.36 -3.59 -10.30
CA PRO A 105 -23.07 -4.85 -10.59
C PRO A 105 -22.23 -6.13 -10.39
N SER A 106 -20.92 -6.03 -10.13
CA SER A 106 -20.07 -7.20 -9.83
C SER A 106 -20.29 -7.73 -8.41
N ASN A 107 -20.89 -6.93 -7.53
CA ASN A 107 -21.01 -7.21 -6.09
C ASN A 107 -19.69 -7.47 -5.36
N LEU A 108 -18.55 -7.15 -5.96
CA LEU A 108 -17.24 -7.26 -5.30
C LEU A 108 -17.03 -6.03 -4.39
N PRO A 109 -16.55 -6.22 -3.16
CA PRO A 109 -16.19 -5.10 -2.31
C PRO A 109 -15.03 -4.32 -2.93
N VAL A 110 -15.02 -3.00 -2.76
CA VAL A 110 -14.03 -2.10 -3.37
C VAL A 110 -13.17 -1.42 -2.31
N SER A 111 -11.86 -1.50 -2.48
CA SER A 111 -10.91 -0.62 -1.80
C SER A 111 -10.52 0.51 -2.76
N LEU A 112 -10.68 1.75 -2.34
CA LEU A 112 -10.34 2.93 -3.12
C LEU A 112 -9.15 3.65 -2.47
N SER A 113 -8.05 3.86 -3.20
CA SER A 113 -6.95 4.72 -2.76
C SER A 113 -7.07 6.07 -3.45
N ILE A 114 -7.32 7.12 -2.67
CA ILE A 114 -7.59 8.47 -3.16
C ILE A 114 -6.97 9.53 -2.24
N THR A 115 -6.65 10.68 -2.80
CA THR A 115 -6.27 11.90 -2.06
C THR A 115 -7.47 12.54 -1.38
N PRO A 116 -7.29 13.50 -0.47
CA PRO A 116 -8.37 14.09 0.30
C PRO A 116 -9.56 14.54 -0.53
N VAL A 117 -10.75 14.12 -0.10
CA VAL A 117 -12.06 14.56 -0.59
C VAL A 117 -12.97 14.89 0.61
N ASP A 118 -14.08 15.57 0.36
CA ASP A 118 -15.06 15.89 1.40
C ASP A 118 -15.83 14.64 1.89
N LYS A 119 -16.45 14.74 3.08
CA LYS A 119 -17.20 13.62 3.69
C LYS A 119 -18.43 13.19 2.86
N ASP A 120 -19.01 14.06 2.07
CA ASP A 120 -20.15 13.70 1.22
C ASP A 120 -19.70 12.83 0.06
N SER A 121 -18.56 13.13 -0.53
CA SER A 121 -17.89 12.26 -1.51
C SER A 121 -17.57 10.89 -0.93
N LEU A 122 -17.04 10.82 0.30
CA LEU A 122 -16.78 9.55 0.99
C LEU A 122 -18.07 8.72 1.18
N ARG A 123 -19.19 9.35 1.56
CA ARG A 123 -20.51 8.68 1.68
C ARG A 123 -21.02 8.19 0.33
N GLU A 124 -20.78 8.94 -0.74
CA GLU A 124 -21.15 8.57 -2.09
C GLU A 124 -20.37 7.32 -2.57
N PHE A 125 -19.06 7.29 -2.34
CA PHE A 125 -18.23 6.10 -2.61
C PHE A 125 -18.70 4.88 -1.81
N GLN A 126 -19.06 5.06 -0.53
CA GLN A 126 -19.58 3.98 0.31
C GLN A 126 -20.87 3.38 -0.26
N ARG A 127 -21.81 4.21 -0.76
CA ARG A 127 -23.05 3.74 -1.40
C ARG A 127 -22.78 2.94 -2.69
N LEU A 128 -21.65 3.19 -3.36
CA LEU A 128 -21.21 2.49 -4.57
C LEU A 128 -20.32 1.27 -4.28
N GLY A 129 -20.32 0.77 -3.03
CA GLY A 129 -19.66 -0.47 -2.67
C GLY A 129 -18.20 -0.34 -2.21
N VAL A 130 -17.70 0.88 -2.03
CA VAL A 130 -16.41 1.08 -1.36
C VAL A 130 -16.56 0.77 0.12
N ASP A 131 -15.69 -0.09 0.64
CA ASP A 131 -15.68 -0.50 2.05
C ASP A 131 -14.36 -0.21 2.78
N TYR A 132 -13.31 0.16 2.03
CA TYR A 132 -12.02 0.61 2.56
C TYR A 132 -11.46 1.77 1.74
N ILE A 133 -10.87 2.75 2.41
CA ILE A 133 -10.14 3.85 1.78
C ILE A 133 -8.65 3.74 2.11
N GLY A 134 -7.82 3.76 1.08
CA GLY A 134 -6.38 3.90 1.20
C GLY A 134 -5.96 5.37 1.19
N VAL A 135 -5.24 5.81 2.21
CA VAL A 135 -4.71 7.17 2.36
C VAL A 135 -3.20 7.15 2.15
N GLY A 136 -2.75 7.67 1.02
CA GLY A 136 -1.33 7.69 0.64
C GLY A 136 -0.54 8.78 1.37
N ILE A 137 -0.32 8.63 2.68
CA ILE A 137 0.59 9.50 3.43
C ILE A 137 2.03 9.25 2.96
N ASP A 138 2.40 7.99 2.75
CA ASP A 138 3.65 7.45 2.23
C ASP A 138 4.88 7.74 3.10
N ALA A 139 5.08 8.98 3.58
CA ALA A 139 6.21 9.36 4.43
C ALA A 139 5.86 9.27 5.92
N ALA A 140 6.79 8.79 6.73
CA ALA A 140 6.55 8.53 8.15
C ALA A 140 6.70 9.76 9.06
N SER A 141 7.20 10.89 8.55
CA SER A 141 7.29 12.15 9.29
C SER A 141 7.07 13.34 8.37
N GLU A 142 6.63 14.46 8.94
CA GLU A 142 6.44 15.72 8.21
C GLU A 142 7.73 16.18 7.53
N ARG A 143 8.87 16.01 8.20
CA ARG A 143 10.20 16.32 7.67
C ARG A 143 10.50 15.54 6.39
N VAL A 144 10.15 14.26 6.34
CA VAL A 144 10.33 13.43 5.14
C VAL A 144 9.27 13.75 4.11
N TYR A 145 8.03 13.93 4.52
CA TYR A 145 6.90 14.29 3.65
C TYR A 145 7.22 15.55 2.82
N SER A 146 7.63 16.62 3.46
CA SER A 146 7.97 17.89 2.81
C SER A 146 9.11 17.77 1.78
N ARG A 147 9.98 16.77 1.94
CA ARG A 147 11.13 16.53 1.01
C ARG A 147 10.76 15.64 -0.17
N VAL A 148 9.83 14.69 0.01
CA VAL A 148 9.57 13.65 -1.00
C VAL A 148 8.19 13.75 -1.62
N LYS A 149 7.21 14.38 -0.96
CA LYS A 149 5.86 14.58 -1.49
C LYS A 149 5.65 16.05 -1.81
N ASP A 150 5.91 16.44 -3.02
CA ASP A 150 5.49 17.72 -3.57
C ASP A 150 4.01 17.57 -3.99
N SER A 151 3.13 17.69 -2.99
CA SER A 151 1.71 17.43 -3.04
C SER A 151 0.92 18.72 -2.81
N MET A 152 -0.31 18.79 -3.31
CA MET A 152 -1.26 19.86 -3.02
C MET A 152 -1.77 19.82 -1.55
N TYR A 153 -1.52 18.73 -0.84
CA TYR A 153 -1.95 18.53 0.54
C TYR A 153 -0.74 18.50 1.47
N SER A 154 -0.87 19.14 2.62
CA SER A 154 0.10 19.08 3.71
C SER A 154 0.08 17.72 4.42
N TRP A 155 1.11 17.46 5.22
CA TRP A 155 1.19 16.29 6.09
C TRP A 155 -0.04 16.16 7.01
N GLU A 156 -0.44 17.24 7.63
CA GLU A 156 -1.55 17.24 8.58
C GLU A 156 -2.91 17.06 7.90
N GLU A 157 -3.13 17.68 6.73
CA GLU A 157 -4.36 17.44 5.93
C GLU A 157 -4.52 15.98 5.53
N MET A 158 -3.42 15.27 5.24
CA MET A 158 -3.48 13.85 4.93
C MET A 158 -3.89 13.01 6.15
N TRP A 159 -3.43 13.35 7.35
CA TRP A 159 -3.87 12.71 8.59
C TRP A 159 -5.32 13.02 8.93
N GLN A 160 -5.72 14.28 8.82
CA GLN A 160 -7.12 14.70 9.00
C GLN A 160 -8.06 13.98 8.02
N PHE A 161 -7.58 13.71 6.80
CA PHE A 161 -8.34 12.90 5.86
C PHE A 161 -8.46 11.44 6.31
N ALA A 162 -7.42 10.84 6.88
CA ALA A 162 -7.50 9.50 7.45
C ALA A 162 -8.54 9.44 8.60
N ASP A 163 -8.56 10.45 9.47
CA ASP A 163 -9.56 10.59 10.55
C ASP A 163 -10.98 10.75 9.96
N ALA A 164 -11.15 11.58 8.91
CA ALA A 164 -12.43 11.75 8.24
C ALA A 164 -12.95 10.44 7.60
N VAL A 165 -12.05 9.61 7.08
CA VAL A 165 -12.39 8.26 6.60
C VAL A 165 -12.87 7.37 7.73
N VAL A 166 -12.18 7.36 8.88
CA VAL A 166 -12.61 6.58 10.07
C VAL A 166 -14.00 7.06 10.55
N ASP A 167 -14.25 8.36 10.54
CA ASP A 167 -15.56 8.92 10.92
C ASP A 167 -16.70 8.43 10.00
N VAL A 168 -16.44 8.29 8.71
CA VAL A 168 -17.48 7.90 7.71
C VAL A 168 -17.61 6.39 7.57
N PHE A 169 -16.49 5.67 7.50
CA PHE A 169 -16.45 4.23 7.21
C PHE A 169 -16.38 3.35 8.45
N GLY A 170 -15.97 3.92 9.59
CA GLY A 170 -15.79 3.22 10.86
C GLY A 170 -14.35 2.76 11.11
N GLU A 171 -14.09 2.27 12.30
CA GLU A 171 -12.79 1.78 12.77
C GLU A 171 -12.22 0.70 11.86
N GLY A 172 -10.92 0.81 11.55
CA GLY A 172 -10.18 -0.13 10.71
C GLY A 172 -10.51 -0.08 9.23
N ARG A 173 -11.28 0.91 8.77
CA ARG A 173 -11.66 1.07 7.35
C ARG A 173 -10.79 2.06 6.59
N ALA A 174 -9.99 2.88 7.26
CA ALA A 174 -8.92 3.68 6.69
C ALA A 174 -7.62 2.86 6.68
N PHE A 175 -6.96 2.74 5.54
CA PHE A 175 -5.61 2.20 5.44
C PHE A 175 -4.61 3.30 5.13
N VAL A 176 -3.80 3.67 6.11
CA VAL A 176 -2.66 4.57 5.93
C VAL A 176 -1.55 3.81 5.21
N HIS A 177 -1.16 4.29 4.04
CA HIS A 177 -0.03 3.75 3.29
C HIS A 177 1.26 4.43 3.77
N LEU A 178 2.26 3.63 4.17
CA LEU A 178 3.60 4.10 4.54
C LEU A 178 4.66 3.36 3.73
N ILE A 179 5.66 4.11 3.24
CA ILE A 179 6.79 3.57 2.48
C ILE A 179 8.05 3.70 3.35
N PHE A 180 8.61 2.58 3.77
CA PHE A 180 9.86 2.55 4.50
C PHE A 180 11.05 2.69 3.56
N GLY A 181 11.98 3.60 3.89
CA GLY A 181 13.20 3.87 3.13
C GLY A 181 13.19 5.20 2.37
N LEU A 182 12.25 6.12 2.67
CA LEU A 182 12.20 7.46 2.10
C LEU A 182 13.11 8.48 2.83
N GLY A 183 13.76 8.09 3.96
CA GLY A 183 14.71 8.92 4.73
C GLY A 183 14.27 9.26 6.14
N GLU A 184 13.24 8.59 6.59
CA GLU A 184 12.84 8.50 7.97
C GLU A 184 13.80 7.62 8.78
N SER A 185 13.81 7.80 10.09
CA SER A 185 14.35 6.82 11.03
C SER A 185 13.33 5.69 11.26
N GLU A 186 13.78 4.57 11.82
CA GLU A 186 12.88 3.48 12.20
C GLU A 186 11.92 3.91 13.33
N GLU A 187 12.40 4.77 14.21
CA GLU A 187 11.58 5.40 15.25
C GLU A 187 10.47 6.26 14.66
N GLU A 188 10.78 7.19 13.74
CA GLU A 188 9.77 7.99 13.02
C GLU A 188 8.75 7.08 12.33
N PHE A 189 9.22 5.96 11.72
CA PHE A 189 8.34 5.04 11.02
C PHE A 189 7.35 4.36 11.97
N LEU A 190 7.83 3.81 13.09
CA LEU A 190 6.98 3.11 14.06
C LEU A 190 6.07 4.07 14.84
N GLN A 191 6.51 5.31 15.08
CA GLN A 191 5.65 6.38 15.62
C GLN A 191 4.48 6.71 14.68
N ALA A 192 4.72 6.79 13.37
CA ALA A 192 3.64 6.99 12.39
C ALA A 192 2.68 5.79 12.35
N VAL A 193 3.19 4.57 12.48
CA VAL A 193 2.38 3.37 12.62
C VAL A 193 1.49 3.45 13.87
N GLN A 194 2.06 3.80 15.03
CA GLN A 194 1.30 3.96 16.27
C GLN A 194 0.22 5.04 16.13
N ARG A 195 0.55 6.21 15.55
CA ARG A 195 -0.43 7.28 15.27
C ARG A 195 -1.63 6.76 14.48
N ALA A 196 -1.39 5.95 13.45
CA ALA A 196 -2.47 5.40 12.64
C ALA A 196 -3.40 4.49 13.47
N TYR A 197 -2.85 3.61 14.29
CA TYR A 197 -3.66 2.72 15.13
C TYR A 197 -4.37 3.48 16.27
N ASP A 198 -3.75 4.51 16.84
CA ASP A 198 -4.40 5.38 17.85
C ASP A 198 -5.58 6.16 17.23
N SER A 199 -5.49 6.57 15.97
CA SER A 199 -6.59 7.14 15.18
C SER A 199 -7.59 6.08 14.67
N LYS A 200 -7.52 4.82 15.10
CA LYS A 200 -8.38 3.71 14.67
C LYS A 200 -8.30 3.40 13.16
N ALA A 201 -7.29 3.87 12.49
CA ALA A 201 -6.93 3.45 11.13
C ALA A 201 -6.10 2.17 11.20
N LYS A 202 -5.83 1.56 10.04
CA LYS A 202 -4.87 0.47 9.84
C LYS A 202 -3.71 0.96 8.97
N VAL A 203 -2.65 0.17 8.90
CA VAL A 203 -1.47 0.52 8.10
C VAL A 203 -1.25 -0.53 6.99
N SER A 204 -0.87 -0.04 5.82
CA SER A 204 -0.25 -0.85 4.76
C SER A 204 1.16 -0.37 4.54
N ILE A 205 2.15 -1.23 4.74
CA ILE A 205 3.54 -0.86 4.59
C ILE A 205 4.13 -1.35 3.27
N PHE A 206 5.02 -0.54 2.72
CA PHE A 206 5.72 -0.77 1.46
C PHE A 206 7.23 -0.54 1.64
N ALA A 207 8.05 -1.35 1.00
CA ALA A 207 9.46 -1.04 0.86
C ALA A 207 9.66 -0.03 -0.28
N PHE A 208 10.45 1.01 -0.04
CA PHE A 208 10.84 1.92 -1.10
C PHE A 208 11.50 1.15 -2.26
N THR A 209 11.04 1.43 -3.47
CA THR A 209 11.56 0.79 -4.68
C THR A 209 12.04 1.87 -5.64
N PRO A 210 13.36 1.99 -5.87
CA PRO A 210 13.89 2.94 -6.84
C PRO A 210 13.46 2.56 -8.25
N VAL A 211 12.92 3.52 -8.99
CA VAL A 211 12.49 3.33 -10.38
C VAL A 211 13.17 4.36 -11.25
N LYS A 212 13.79 3.90 -12.34
CA LYS A 212 14.46 4.77 -13.32
C LYS A 212 13.49 5.81 -13.86
N GLY A 213 13.92 7.06 -13.92
CA GLY A 213 13.13 8.21 -14.35
C GLY A 213 12.39 8.94 -13.22
N THR A 214 12.43 8.43 -11.97
CA THR A 214 11.94 9.17 -10.79
C THR A 214 13.05 9.97 -10.14
N ARG A 215 12.72 11.00 -9.34
CA ARG A 215 13.73 11.81 -8.62
C ARG A 215 14.58 11.01 -7.63
N LEU A 216 14.06 9.89 -7.13
CA LEU A 216 14.76 9.00 -6.19
C LEU A 216 15.33 7.73 -6.86
N GLU A 217 15.52 7.71 -8.18
CA GLU A 217 15.99 6.53 -8.91
C GLU A 217 17.37 6.01 -8.45
N GLY A 218 18.24 6.90 -7.96
CA GLY A 218 19.59 6.57 -7.48
C GLY A 218 19.65 6.15 -6.01
N ARG A 219 18.53 6.15 -5.30
CA ARG A 219 18.51 5.81 -3.87
C ARG A 219 18.49 4.30 -3.66
N THR A 220 19.21 3.84 -2.64
CA THR A 220 19.21 2.43 -2.24
C THR A 220 17.87 2.04 -1.59
N PRO A 221 17.28 0.88 -1.94
CA PRO A 221 16.12 0.36 -1.22
C PRO A 221 16.50 0.01 0.23
N PRO A 222 15.53 -0.11 1.14
CA PRO A 222 15.80 -0.48 2.53
C PRO A 222 16.44 -1.86 2.62
N ASP A 223 17.25 -2.06 3.66
CA ASP A 223 17.78 -3.38 4.02
C ASP A 223 16.60 -4.33 4.34
N PRO A 224 16.56 -5.55 3.76
CA PRO A 224 15.45 -6.47 3.97
C PRO A 224 15.24 -6.86 5.44
N ASP A 225 16.30 -7.04 6.22
CA ASP A 225 16.18 -7.46 7.62
C ASP A 225 15.68 -6.30 8.49
N ARG A 226 16.09 -5.06 8.18
CA ARG A 226 15.53 -3.86 8.84
C ARG A 226 14.06 -3.68 8.49
N TYR A 227 13.66 -3.97 7.24
CA TYR A 227 12.24 -3.97 6.86
C TYR A 227 11.45 -5.03 7.64
N ARG A 228 12.02 -6.23 7.87
CA ARG A 228 11.38 -7.27 8.70
C ARG A 228 11.14 -6.80 10.14
N LEU A 229 12.11 -6.08 10.72
CA LEU A 229 11.90 -5.47 12.04
C LEU A 229 10.74 -4.48 12.04
N MET A 230 10.57 -3.67 10.98
CA MET A 230 9.41 -2.80 10.85
C MET A 230 8.10 -3.60 10.76
N GLN A 231 8.09 -4.72 10.02
CA GLN A 231 6.91 -5.61 9.97
C GLN A 231 6.58 -6.19 11.36
N ILE A 232 7.57 -6.60 12.13
CA ILE A 232 7.38 -7.07 13.52
C ILE A 232 6.80 -5.94 14.38
N GLY A 233 7.35 -4.72 14.32
CA GLY A 233 6.82 -3.58 15.05
C GLY A 233 5.37 -3.26 14.70
N VAL A 234 5.02 -3.26 13.40
CA VAL A 234 3.63 -3.11 12.94
C VAL A 234 2.74 -4.20 13.53
N TYR A 235 3.17 -5.46 13.49
CA TYR A 235 2.42 -6.60 14.02
C TYR A 235 2.16 -6.47 15.54
N LEU A 236 3.17 -6.08 16.30
CA LEU A 236 3.04 -5.90 17.76
C LEU A 236 2.06 -4.77 18.10
N ILE A 237 2.13 -3.65 17.39
CA ILE A 237 1.22 -2.50 17.57
C ILE A 237 -0.21 -2.87 17.12
N GLU A 238 -0.38 -3.47 15.95
CA GLU A 238 -1.69 -3.88 15.41
C GLU A 238 -2.43 -4.82 16.36
N ASN A 239 -1.72 -5.79 16.93
CA ASN A 239 -2.29 -6.79 17.83
C ASN A 239 -2.33 -6.33 19.30
N LYS A 240 -1.97 -5.07 19.58
CA LYS A 240 -1.95 -4.48 20.93
C LYS A 240 -1.07 -5.28 21.91
N ILE A 241 -0.01 -5.90 21.41
CA ILE A 241 0.95 -6.68 22.20
C ILE A 241 1.96 -5.73 22.87
N ALA A 242 2.40 -4.70 22.14
CA ALA A 242 3.28 -3.65 22.65
C ALA A 242 2.99 -2.34 21.89
N ARG A 243 3.32 -1.21 22.51
CA ARG A 243 3.23 0.13 21.94
C ARG A 243 4.62 0.65 21.60
N VAL A 244 4.69 1.62 20.69
CA VAL A 244 5.99 2.20 20.28
C VAL A 244 6.76 2.83 21.45
N GLU A 245 6.07 3.32 22.47
CA GLU A 245 6.68 3.90 23.66
C GLU A 245 7.45 2.86 24.52
N GLU A 246 7.16 1.57 24.33
CA GLU A 246 7.86 0.45 25.00
C GLU A 246 9.10 0.01 24.21
N PHE A 247 9.24 0.44 22.94
CA PHE A 247 10.39 0.10 22.10
C PHE A 247 11.60 0.95 22.47
N ARG A 248 12.79 0.38 22.32
CA ARG A 248 14.04 1.12 22.54
C ARG A 248 14.70 1.43 21.21
N PHE A 249 15.12 2.68 21.07
CA PHE A 249 15.82 3.18 19.90
C PHE A 249 17.19 3.74 20.31
N ASP A 250 18.17 3.56 19.44
CA ASP A 250 19.48 4.23 19.52
C ASP A 250 19.68 5.05 18.25
N ASN A 251 19.77 6.38 18.40
CA ASN A 251 19.87 7.32 17.28
C ASN A 251 18.78 7.10 16.20
N GLY A 252 17.54 6.83 16.62
CA GLY A 252 16.40 6.57 15.75
C GLY A 252 16.38 5.19 15.11
N ARG A 253 17.33 4.30 15.43
CA ARG A 253 17.38 2.93 14.99
C ARG A 253 16.80 2.00 16.07
N LEU A 254 15.90 1.13 15.69
CA LEU A 254 15.31 0.15 16.59
C LEU A 254 16.36 -0.86 17.06
N VAL A 255 16.47 -1.01 18.39
CA VAL A 255 17.37 -1.99 19.06
C VAL A 255 16.59 -3.06 19.82
N ASP A 256 15.36 -2.74 20.29
CA ASP A 256 14.61 -3.63 21.16
C ASP A 256 13.12 -3.30 21.09
N PHE A 257 12.25 -4.31 21.18
CA PHE A 257 10.79 -4.16 21.20
C PHE A 257 10.19 -4.10 22.63
N GLY A 258 11.03 -4.01 23.66
CA GLY A 258 10.58 -4.09 25.06
C GLY A 258 10.14 -5.49 25.51
N LEU A 259 10.34 -6.50 24.68
CA LEU A 259 10.00 -7.90 24.92
C LEU A 259 11.26 -8.79 24.82
N SER A 260 11.35 -9.80 25.64
CA SER A 260 12.39 -10.81 25.50
C SER A 260 12.24 -11.59 24.18
N LYS A 261 13.32 -12.17 23.68
CA LYS A 261 13.28 -13.03 22.49
C LYS A 261 12.24 -14.16 22.63
N GLU A 262 12.15 -14.76 23.82
CA GLU A 262 11.20 -15.84 24.11
C GLU A 262 9.74 -15.36 24.01
N GLU A 263 9.43 -14.16 24.51
CA GLU A 263 8.11 -13.55 24.41
C GLU A 263 7.76 -13.24 22.97
N LEU A 264 8.69 -12.65 22.21
CA LEU A 264 8.51 -12.39 20.79
C LEU A 264 8.21 -13.67 20.00
N LEU A 265 8.99 -14.72 20.20
CA LEU A 265 8.80 -16.00 19.49
C LEU A 265 7.49 -16.71 19.84
N LYS A 266 6.87 -16.41 20.98
CA LYS A 266 5.55 -16.95 21.35
C LYS A 266 4.40 -16.27 20.64
N VAL A 267 4.55 -15.00 20.28
CA VAL A 267 3.46 -14.18 19.69
C VAL A 267 3.58 -14.02 18.18
N LEU A 268 4.76 -14.23 17.61
CA LEU A 268 4.98 -14.11 16.17
C LEU A 268 4.61 -15.39 15.42
N ASP A 269 3.91 -15.26 14.33
CA ASP A 269 3.67 -16.32 13.36
C ASP A 269 4.05 -15.89 11.92
N GLU A 270 3.91 -16.79 10.98
CA GLU A 270 4.32 -16.53 9.59
C GLU A 270 3.54 -15.37 8.93
N SER A 271 2.41 -14.96 9.49
CA SER A 271 1.60 -13.85 8.95
C SER A 271 2.28 -12.49 9.10
N VAL A 272 3.20 -12.35 10.08
CA VAL A 272 3.93 -11.09 10.33
C VAL A 272 4.66 -10.57 9.10
N PHE A 273 5.13 -11.45 8.22
CA PHE A 273 5.85 -11.08 7.00
C PHE A 273 4.98 -11.04 5.74
N MET A 274 3.68 -11.27 5.88
CA MET A 274 2.75 -11.19 4.76
C MET A 274 2.45 -9.74 4.36
N THR A 275 1.78 -9.58 3.23
CA THR A 275 1.27 -8.28 2.80
C THR A 275 0.26 -7.74 3.80
N HIS A 276 0.54 -6.59 4.39
CA HIS A 276 -0.43 -5.81 5.16
C HIS A 276 -1.32 -4.99 4.21
N GLY A 277 -2.63 -5.06 4.39
CA GLY A 277 -3.59 -4.35 3.53
C GLY A 277 -5.03 -4.76 3.78
N CYS A 278 -5.92 -4.30 2.92
CA CYS A 278 -7.34 -4.66 2.96
C CYS A 278 -7.54 -6.18 2.91
N PRO A 279 -8.65 -6.71 3.43
CA PRO A 279 -8.92 -8.15 3.40
C PRO A 279 -8.76 -8.75 2.00
N GLY A 280 -7.96 -9.81 1.90
CA GLY A 280 -7.63 -10.47 0.63
C GLY A 280 -6.55 -9.78 -0.21
N CYS A 281 -5.93 -8.71 0.25
CA CYS A 281 -4.86 -8.03 -0.47
C CYS A 281 -3.53 -8.80 -0.34
N ASN A 282 -2.97 -9.26 -1.46
CA ASN A 282 -1.68 -9.94 -1.46
C ASN A 282 -0.58 -9.27 -2.30
N ARG A 283 -0.90 -8.28 -3.12
CA ARG A 283 0.02 -7.45 -3.94
C ARG A 283 1.27 -8.18 -4.43
N PRO A 284 1.16 -9.26 -5.23
CA PRO A 284 2.30 -10.10 -5.56
C PRO A 284 3.41 -9.33 -6.29
N TYR A 285 4.62 -9.35 -5.75
CA TYR A 285 5.84 -8.79 -6.36
C TYR A 285 5.73 -7.31 -6.73
N TYR A 286 5.07 -6.52 -5.89
CA TYR A 286 4.89 -5.09 -6.14
C TYR A 286 6.20 -4.30 -5.96
N ASN A 287 6.97 -4.61 -4.93
CA ASN A 287 8.22 -3.91 -4.58
C ASN A 287 9.48 -4.64 -5.07
N GLU A 288 9.43 -5.94 -5.29
CA GLU A 288 10.58 -6.78 -5.60
C GLU A 288 10.43 -7.54 -6.93
N LYS A 289 11.56 -7.96 -7.49
CA LYS A 289 11.57 -8.82 -8.68
C LYS A 289 11.13 -10.24 -8.31
N PRO A 290 10.35 -10.92 -9.18
CA PRO A 290 10.10 -12.35 -9.04
C PRO A 290 11.41 -13.15 -8.84
N ARG A 291 11.39 -14.17 -8.00
CA ARG A 291 12.53 -15.02 -7.61
C ARG A 291 13.51 -14.37 -6.62
N LYS A 292 13.28 -13.14 -6.16
CA LYS A 292 13.95 -12.60 -4.97
C LYS A 292 13.06 -12.82 -3.75
N GLU A 293 13.67 -12.84 -2.57
CA GLU A 293 12.91 -12.84 -1.33
C GLU A 293 12.05 -11.57 -1.28
N PRO A 294 10.72 -11.69 -1.12
CA PRO A 294 9.85 -10.53 -1.12
C PRO A 294 9.95 -9.77 0.20
N TYR A 295 9.80 -8.45 0.17
CA TYR A 295 9.58 -7.64 1.36
C TYR A 295 8.26 -8.00 2.04
N ASN A 296 7.19 -8.15 1.26
CA ASN A 296 5.89 -8.61 1.74
C ASN A 296 5.54 -9.92 1.03
N PHE A 297 5.38 -10.99 1.80
CA PHE A 297 5.03 -12.27 1.20
C PHE A 297 3.59 -12.26 0.69
N PRO A 298 3.35 -12.59 -0.60
CA PRO A 298 2.00 -12.64 -1.18
C PRO A 298 1.21 -13.89 -0.78
N VAL A 299 1.91 -14.88 -0.23
CA VAL A 299 1.38 -16.12 0.34
C VAL A 299 2.14 -16.43 1.61
N ARG A 300 1.52 -17.09 2.57
CA ARG A 300 2.14 -17.43 3.86
C ARG A 300 3.44 -18.22 3.60
N PRO A 301 4.59 -17.77 4.13
CA PRO A 301 5.83 -18.53 4.04
C PRO A 301 5.71 -19.84 4.80
N GLY A 302 6.44 -20.88 4.39
CA GLY A 302 6.52 -22.11 5.15
C GLY A 302 7.25 -21.93 6.48
N LYS A 303 6.98 -22.80 7.45
CA LYS A 303 7.56 -22.72 8.81
C LYS A 303 9.10 -22.65 8.80
N GLU A 304 9.75 -23.50 8.04
CA GLU A 304 11.23 -23.49 7.90
C GLU A 304 11.76 -22.15 7.35
N GLN A 305 11.03 -21.56 6.38
CA GLN A 305 11.39 -20.24 5.84
C GLN A 305 11.22 -19.15 6.89
N PHE A 306 10.15 -19.21 7.66
CA PHE A 306 9.87 -18.27 8.74
C PHE A 306 10.94 -18.33 9.84
N GLU A 307 11.28 -19.54 10.32
CA GLU A 307 12.33 -19.76 11.33
C GLU A 307 13.70 -19.23 10.85
N ARG A 308 14.05 -19.49 9.58
CA ARG A 308 15.27 -18.95 8.98
C ARG A 308 15.29 -17.41 8.94
N LEU A 309 14.13 -16.77 8.66
CA LEU A 309 14.03 -15.31 8.68
C LEU A 309 14.23 -14.76 10.09
N LEU A 310 13.58 -15.37 11.08
CA LEU A 310 13.75 -14.95 12.48
C LEU A 310 15.19 -15.15 12.97
N GLY A 311 15.83 -16.28 12.65
CA GLY A 311 17.24 -16.52 12.99
C GLY A 311 18.16 -15.43 12.44
N ARG A 312 17.97 -15.03 11.17
CA ARG A 312 18.75 -13.95 10.55
C ARG A 312 18.52 -12.58 11.20
N ILE A 313 17.26 -12.26 11.57
CA ILE A 313 16.91 -10.97 12.18
C ILE A 313 17.43 -10.85 13.62
N PHE A 314 17.37 -11.93 14.39
CA PHE A 314 17.78 -11.95 15.80
C PHE A 314 19.20 -12.48 16.02
N HIS A 315 20.02 -12.54 14.96
CA HIS A 315 21.45 -12.90 15.00
C HIS A 315 21.73 -14.23 15.71
N GLU A 316 21.27 -15.32 15.12
CA GLU A 316 21.73 -16.67 15.46
C GLU A 316 22.71 -17.23 14.45
#